data_de71bea7ed087da0f2792b7ccd616859
#
_entry.id   de71bea7ed087da0f2792b7ccd616859
#
_cell.length_a   1.000
_cell.length_b   1.000
_cell.length_c   1.000
_cell.angle_alpha   90.00
_cell.angle_beta   90.00
_cell.angle_gamma   90.00
#
_symmetry.space_group_name_H-M   'P 1'
#
loop_
_entity.id
_entity.type
_entity.pdbx_description
1 polymer ?
#
loop_
_entity_poly.entity_id
_entity_poly.type
_entity_poly.pdbx_seq_one_letter_code
_entity_poly.pdbx_strand_id
1 'polypeptide(L)'
;DKEQLQAASTAFRKDFPSFKPPILSAPPIAELESMLYTRMLFSCLVDADYLDTERFMKGDMPRGAGDSLETLLTRLQARLNEWDNPTSELNKLRQQILRACVSAAANPKGIYTLTVPTGGGKTTSSLAFALHHAVEHGMKRVIYVVPYTSIIEQNADVFRDILGDENVLEHHSGVQFENDEENGNPDPKALAAEN
;
A
#
# COMPACT_ATOMS: atom_id res chain seq x y z
N ASP A 1 -26.60 3.94 -24.51
CA ASP A 1 -27.46 4.75 -25.37
C ASP A 1 -27.69 6.13 -24.72
N LYS A 2 -27.58 7.22 -25.49
CA LYS A 2 -27.70 8.61 -24.99
C LYS A 2 -29.05 8.88 -24.32
N GLU A 3 -30.12 8.30 -24.85
CA GLU A 3 -31.45 8.47 -24.30
C GLU A 3 -31.63 7.81 -22.92
N GLN A 4 -31.07 6.64 -22.73
CA GLN A 4 -31.09 5.95 -21.46
C GLN A 4 -30.27 6.70 -20.38
N LEU A 5 -29.12 7.23 -20.75
CA LEU A 5 -28.31 8.08 -19.85
C LEU A 5 -29.03 9.37 -19.47
N GLN A 6 -29.75 9.98 -20.41
CA GLN A 6 -30.52 11.19 -20.16
C GLN A 6 -31.74 10.94 -19.30
N ALA A 7 -32.42 9.81 -19.49
CA ALA A 7 -33.53 9.38 -18.66
C ALA A 7 -33.06 9.07 -17.21
N ALA A 8 -31.96 8.33 -17.05
CA ALA A 8 -31.37 8.04 -15.74
C ALA A 8 -30.91 9.31 -15.01
N SER A 9 -30.26 10.25 -15.71
CA SER A 9 -29.85 11.54 -15.14
C SER A 9 -31.07 12.38 -14.68
N THR A 10 -32.17 12.32 -15.44
CA THR A 10 -33.40 13.04 -15.08
C THR A 10 -34.08 12.44 -13.87
N ALA A 11 -34.14 11.11 -13.79
CA ALA A 11 -34.67 10.40 -12.60
C ALA A 11 -33.84 10.72 -11.37
N PHE A 12 -32.50 10.62 -11.46
CA PHE A 12 -31.60 10.93 -10.36
C PHE A 12 -31.77 12.36 -9.82
N ARG A 13 -31.88 13.36 -10.69
CA ARG A 13 -32.10 14.75 -10.30
C ARG A 13 -33.46 14.98 -9.63
N LYS A 14 -34.44 14.17 -9.96
CA LYS A 14 -35.76 14.21 -9.30
C LYS A 14 -35.68 13.67 -7.87
N ASP A 15 -34.94 12.60 -7.67
CA ASP A 15 -34.78 11.95 -6.37
C ASP A 15 -33.80 12.71 -5.46
N PHE A 16 -32.80 13.38 -6.06
CA PHE A 16 -31.77 14.17 -5.36
C PHE A 16 -31.70 15.63 -5.84
N PRO A 17 -32.74 16.45 -5.58
CA PRO A 17 -32.82 17.80 -6.12
C PRO A 17 -31.74 18.77 -5.60
N SER A 18 -31.18 18.48 -4.44
CA SER A 18 -30.10 19.30 -3.85
C SER A 18 -28.70 18.88 -4.30
N PHE A 19 -28.57 17.79 -5.05
CA PHE A 19 -27.28 17.32 -5.54
C PHE A 19 -26.69 18.28 -6.57
N LYS A 20 -25.52 18.81 -6.26
CA LYS A 20 -24.71 19.59 -7.19
C LYS A 20 -23.52 18.71 -7.60
N PRO A 21 -23.45 18.30 -8.88
CA PRO A 21 -22.29 17.54 -9.32
C PRO A 21 -21.01 18.38 -9.11
N PRO A 22 -19.93 17.78 -8.62
CA PRO A 22 -18.66 18.48 -8.50
C PRO A 22 -18.24 18.99 -9.90
N ILE A 23 -17.77 20.23 -9.96
CA ILE A 23 -17.15 20.75 -11.18
C ILE A 23 -15.79 20.07 -11.30
N LEU A 24 -15.75 19.00 -12.05
CA LEU A 24 -14.48 18.39 -12.44
C LEU A 24 -13.85 19.30 -13.52
N SER A 25 -12.90 20.13 -13.13
CA SER A 25 -11.97 20.69 -14.10
C SER A 25 -11.15 19.52 -14.63
N ALA A 26 -11.55 18.97 -15.78
CA ALA A 26 -10.75 17.94 -16.43
C ALA A 26 -9.41 18.58 -16.83
N PRO A 27 -8.27 18.18 -16.28
CA PRO A 27 -6.99 18.56 -16.81
C PRO A 27 -6.89 18.03 -18.24
N PRO A 28 -6.16 18.66 -19.15
CA PRO A 28 -5.84 18.10 -20.46
C PRO A 28 -4.97 16.88 -20.24
N ILE A 29 -5.60 15.71 -20.15
CA ILE A 29 -4.94 14.46 -19.80
C ILE A 29 -4.67 13.72 -21.10
N ALA A 30 -3.43 13.22 -21.27
CA ALA A 30 -3.10 12.32 -22.36
C ALA A 30 -3.97 11.06 -22.29
N GLU A 31 -4.16 10.37 -23.40
CA GLU A 31 -5.07 9.23 -23.52
C GLU A 31 -4.81 8.15 -22.46
N LEU A 32 -3.53 7.83 -22.19
CA LEU A 32 -3.13 6.88 -21.16
C LEU A 32 -3.49 7.35 -19.75
N GLU A 33 -3.26 8.62 -19.45
CA GLU A 33 -3.59 9.22 -18.16
C GLU A 33 -5.10 9.23 -17.93
N SER A 34 -5.87 9.53 -19.00
CA SER A 34 -7.34 9.49 -18.98
C SER A 34 -7.86 8.09 -18.65
N MET A 35 -7.25 7.06 -19.23
CA MET A 35 -7.58 5.66 -18.96
C MET A 35 -7.28 5.27 -17.50
N LEU A 36 -6.11 5.64 -16.99
CA LEU A 36 -5.75 5.39 -15.59
C LEU A 36 -6.67 6.13 -14.62
N TYR A 37 -6.96 7.39 -14.90
CA TYR A 37 -7.88 8.18 -14.09
C TYR A 37 -9.28 7.57 -14.04
N THR A 38 -9.82 7.14 -15.17
CA THR A 38 -11.13 6.47 -15.26
C THR A 38 -11.13 5.17 -14.44
N ARG A 39 -10.06 4.38 -14.53
CA ARG A 39 -9.92 3.15 -13.74
C ARG A 39 -9.87 3.43 -12.24
N MET A 40 -9.14 4.46 -11.83
CA MET A 40 -9.06 4.85 -10.41
C MET A 40 -10.42 5.32 -9.89
N LEU A 41 -11.17 6.13 -10.66
CA LEU A 41 -12.52 6.53 -10.28
C LEU A 41 -13.47 5.34 -10.16
N PHE A 42 -13.38 4.40 -11.10
CA PHE A 42 -14.18 3.18 -11.06
C PHE A 42 -13.84 2.33 -9.83
N SER A 43 -12.55 2.15 -9.52
CA SER A 43 -12.11 1.45 -8.33
C SER A 43 -12.66 2.11 -7.06
N CYS A 44 -12.53 3.43 -6.92
CA CYS A 44 -13.09 4.15 -5.77
C CYS A 44 -14.63 3.99 -5.65
N LEU A 45 -15.34 3.94 -6.77
CA LEU A 45 -16.79 3.72 -6.77
C LEU A 45 -17.15 2.32 -6.28
N VAL A 46 -16.45 1.31 -6.78
CA VAL A 46 -16.63 -0.09 -6.36
C VAL A 46 -16.32 -0.25 -4.87
N ASP A 47 -15.19 0.31 -4.43
CA ASP A 47 -14.82 0.29 -3.00
C ASP A 47 -15.89 0.96 -2.13
N ALA A 48 -16.41 2.10 -2.55
CA ALA A 48 -17.45 2.81 -1.81
C ALA A 48 -18.74 1.99 -1.70
N ASP A 49 -19.13 1.28 -2.75
CA ASP A 49 -20.31 0.40 -2.76
C ASP A 49 -20.12 -0.79 -1.82
N TYR A 50 -18.96 -1.43 -1.85
CA TYR A 50 -18.61 -2.50 -0.91
C TYR A 50 -18.62 -2.03 0.55
N LEU A 51 -18.00 -0.87 0.81
CA LEU A 51 -17.92 -0.28 2.14
C LEU A 51 -19.30 0.08 2.71
N ASP A 52 -20.17 0.63 1.85
CA ASP A 52 -21.54 0.99 2.26
C ASP A 52 -22.37 -0.26 2.54
N THR A 53 -22.25 -1.29 1.69
CA THR A 53 -22.91 -2.58 1.89
C THR A 53 -22.44 -3.28 3.17
N GLU A 54 -21.13 -3.31 3.42
CA GLU A 54 -20.56 -3.88 4.64
C GLU A 54 -21.05 -3.14 5.89
N ARG A 55 -21.01 -1.82 5.86
CA ARG A 55 -21.51 -0.96 6.94
C ARG A 55 -22.97 -1.22 7.24
N PHE A 56 -23.79 -1.39 6.20
CA PHE A 56 -25.20 -1.71 6.34
C PHE A 56 -25.42 -3.09 6.99
N MET A 57 -24.62 -4.09 6.59
CA MET A 57 -24.74 -5.48 7.06
C MET A 57 -24.15 -5.72 8.45
N LYS A 58 -23.00 -5.11 8.76
CA LYS A 58 -22.17 -5.40 9.94
C LYS A 58 -21.99 -4.21 10.90
N GLY A 59 -22.44 -3.01 10.53
CA GLY A 59 -22.16 -1.77 11.26
C GLY A 59 -20.75 -1.23 10.95
N ASP A 60 -20.35 -0.20 11.71
CA ASP A 60 -19.02 0.38 11.56
C ASP A 60 -17.94 -0.60 12.08
N MET A 61 -17.22 -1.23 11.17
CA MET A 61 -16.11 -2.13 11.50
C MET A 61 -14.82 -1.32 11.70
N PRO A 62 -14.09 -1.53 12.82
CA PRO A 62 -12.79 -0.90 13.00
C PRO A 62 -11.81 -1.46 12.00
N ARG A 63 -11.36 -0.65 11.06
CA ARG A 63 -10.29 -1.01 10.12
C ARG A 63 -8.97 -0.75 10.80
N GLY A 64 -8.21 -1.83 11.02
CA GLY A 64 -6.93 -1.76 11.71
C GLY A 64 -5.94 -0.89 10.94
N ALA A 65 -5.65 0.28 11.48
CA ALA A 65 -4.41 0.94 11.13
C ALA A 65 -3.31 0.19 11.86
N GLY A 66 -2.31 -0.32 11.14
CA GLY A 66 -1.06 -0.77 11.76
C GLY A 66 -0.36 0.37 12.50
N ASP A 67 0.82 0.12 13.01
CA ASP A 67 1.64 1.14 13.66
C ASP A 67 1.99 2.27 12.69
N SER A 68 2.34 3.45 13.23
CA SER A 68 2.81 4.57 12.42
C SER A 68 4.12 4.24 11.70
N LEU A 69 4.37 4.88 10.56
CA LEU A 69 5.63 4.68 9.82
C LEU A 69 6.87 5.04 10.65
N GLU A 70 6.76 5.97 11.57
CA GLU A 70 7.82 6.34 12.50
C GLU A 70 8.12 5.19 13.48
N THR A 71 7.09 4.51 13.97
CA THR A 71 7.23 3.31 14.80
C THR A 71 7.90 2.19 14.03
N LEU A 72 7.45 1.94 12.80
CA LEU A 72 8.02 0.93 11.92
C LEU A 72 9.49 1.23 11.57
N LEU A 73 9.81 2.50 11.34
CA LEU A 73 11.19 2.93 11.12
C LEU A 73 12.06 2.67 12.35
N THR A 74 11.54 2.90 13.55
CA THR A 74 12.24 2.62 14.80
C THR A 74 12.53 1.13 14.96
N ARG A 75 11.55 0.25 14.67
CA ARG A 75 11.77 -1.22 14.68
C ARG A 75 12.83 -1.64 13.66
N LEU A 76 12.76 -1.11 12.45
CA LEU A 76 13.77 -1.37 11.44
C LEU A 76 15.17 -0.95 11.92
N GLN A 77 15.32 0.24 12.47
CA GLN A 77 16.60 0.73 12.98
C GLN A 77 17.16 -0.17 14.11
N ALA A 78 16.29 -0.61 15.03
CA ALA A 78 16.69 -1.55 16.07
C ALA A 78 17.26 -2.85 15.46
N ARG A 79 16.60 -3.40 14.45
CA ARG A 79 17.06 -4.60 13.74
C ARG A 79 18.36 -4.37 12.98
N LEU A 80 18.53 -3.21 12.34
CA LEU A 80 19.75 -2.87 11.60
C LEU A 80 20.96 -2.68 12.52
N ASN A 81 20.78 -2.16 13.73
CA ASN A 81 21.85 -2.00 14.71
C ASN A 81 22.46 -3.33 15.14
N GLU A 82 21.70 -4.44 15.11
CA GLU A 82 22.23 -5.78 15.38
C GLU A 82 23.31 -6.20 14.34
N TRP A 83 23.30 -5.59 13.15
CA TRP A 83 24.21 -5.88 12.03
C TRP A 83 25.38 -4.90 11.91
N ASP A 84 25.53 -3.97 12.86
CA ASP A 84 26.49 -2.85 12.76
C ASP A 84 27.97 -3.26 12.82
N ASN A 85 28.30 -4.50 13.19
CA ASN A 85 29.66 -4.99 13.24
C ASN A 85 29.93 -6.15 12.26
N PRO A 86 29.93 -5.89 10.94
CA PRO A 86 30.08 -6.96 9.96
C PRO A 86 31.51 -7.54 9.97
N THR A 87 31.60 -8.85 10.16
CA THR A 87 32.87 -9.58 10.16
C THR A 87 33.31 -10.04 8.76
N SER A 88 32.38 -10.23 7.84
CA SER A 88 32.67 -10.68 6.47
C SER A 88 32.64 -9.54 5.47
N GLU A 89 33.43 -9.67 4.40
CA GLU A 89 33.46 -8.68 3.30
C GLU A 89 32.09 -8.50 2.63
N LEU A 90 31.32 -9.59 2.51
CA LEU A 90 29.97 -9.54 1.97
C LEU A 90 29.05 -8.67 2.87
N ASN A 91 29.11 -8.83 4.17
CA ASN A 91 28.29 -8.05 5.09
C ASN A 91 28.73 -6.58 5.16
N LYS A 92 30.02 -6.29 5.00
CA LYS A 92 30.51 -4.92 4.84
C LYS A 92 29.93 -4.26 3.59
N LEU A 93 29.90 -4.99 2.47
CA LEU A 93 29.28 -4.49 1.23
C LEU A 93 27.76 -4.25 1.40
N ARG A 94 27.04 -5.18 2.02
CA ARG A 94 25.62 -5.02 2.35
C ARG A 94 25.35 -3.77 3.19
N GLN A 95 26.20 -3.52 4.18
CA GLN A 95 26.10 -2.34 5.02
C GLN A 95 26.36 -1.03 4.24
N GLN A 96 27.33 -1.04 3.29
CA GLN A 96 27.59 0.11 2.42
C GLN A 96 26.36 0.41 1.53
N ILE A 97 25.73 -0.61 0.96
CA ILE A 97 24.54 -0.50 0.14
C ILE A 97 23.38 0.07 0.98
N LEU A 98 23.17 -0.50 2.17
CA LEU A 98 22.16 -0.03 3.10
C LEU A 98 22.31 1.46 3.45
N ARG A 99 23.53 1.88 3.81
CA ARG A 99 23.84 3.28 4.13
C ARG A 99 23.59 4.21 2.94
N ALA A 100 23.95 3.77 1.73
CA ALA A 100 23.68 4.53 0.52
C ALA A 100 22.16 4.69 0.28
N CYS A 101 21.37 3.64 0.49
CA CYS A 101 19.92 3.68 0.38
C CYS A 101 19.30 4.63 1.41
N VAL A 102 19.71 4.54 2.67
CA VAL A 102 19.21 5.43 3.74
C VAL A 102 19.58 6.89 3.45
N SER A 103 20.83 7.15 3.02
CA SER A 103 21.25 8.51 2.65
C SER A 103 20.43 9.08 1.48
N ALA A 104 20.10 8.25 0.49
CA ALA A 104 19.32 8.66 -0.67
C ALA A 104 17.84 8.94 -0.33
N ALA A 105 17.35 8.44 0.80
CA ALA A 105 15.96 8.61 1.19
C ALA A 105 15.56 10.07 1.50
N ALA A 106 16.51 10.93 1.84
CA ALA A 106 16.28 12.35 2.03
C ALA A 106 16.13 13.16 0.73
N ASN A 107 16.43 12.55 -0.42
CA ASN A 107 16.27 13.22 -1.72
C ASN A 107 14.78 13.48 -2.04
N PRO A 108 14.45 14.47 -2.90
CA PRO A 108 13.08 14.79 -3.29
C PRO A 108 12.31 13.57 -3.82
N LYS A 109 10.98 13.61 -3.75
CA LYS A 109 10.11 12.57 -4.35
C LYS A 109 10.43 12.40 -5.84
N GLY A 110 10.55 11.16 -6.29
CA GLY A 110 10.92 10.87 -7.67
C GLY A 110 11.04 9.37 -7.94
N ILE A 111 11.64 9.04 -9.07
CA ILE A 111 11.94 7.66 -9.45
C ILE A 111 13.39 7.36 -9.09
N TYR A 112 13.59 6.29 -8.33
CA TYR A 112 14.90 5.81 -7.91
C TYR A 112 15.14 4.40 -8.44
N THR A 113 16.39 4.09 -8.74
CA THR A 113 16.79 2.75 -9.17
C THR A 113 17.82 2.18 -8.20
N LEU A 114 17.66 0.90 -7.85
CA LEU A 114 18.60 0.16 -7.01
C LEU A 114 19.17 -1.02 -7.80
N THR A 115 20.41 -0.89 -8.24
CA THR A 115 21.13 -1.94 -8.96
C THR A 115 22.15 -2.59 -8.04
N VAL A 116 21.81 -3.79 -7.55
CA VAL A 116 22.63 -4.55 -6.61
C VAL A 116 22.62 -6.02 -7.03
N PRO A 117 23.76 -6.73 -6.99
CA PRO A 117 23.84 -8.14 -7.33
C PRO A 117 22.99 -9.00 -6.38
N THR A 118 22.64 -10.20 -6.82
CA THR A 118 21.92 -11.19 -5.98
C THR A 118 22.71 -11.46 -4.70
N GLY A 119 22.01 -11.53 -3.57
CA GLY A 119 22.64 -11.68 -2.26
C GLY A 119 23.17 -10.38 -1.62
N GLY A 120 23.11 -9.26 -2.32
CA GLY A 120 23.57 -7.95 -1.84
C GLY A 120 22.64 -7.22 -0.86
N GLY A 121 21.60 -7.86 -0.34
CA GLY A 121 20.69 -7.27 0.67
C GLY A 121 19.65 -6.32 0.10
N LYS A 122 19.18 -6.53 -1.14
CA LYS A 122 18.18 -5.67 -1.80
C LYS A 122 16.91 -5.47 -0.99
N THR A 123 16.33 -6.54 -0.47
CA THR A 123 15.06 -6.51 0.26
C THR A 123 15.13 -5.57 1.47
N THR A 124 16.13 -5.74 2.31
CA THR A 124 16.30 -4.89 3.50
C THR A 124 16.71 -3.46 3.15
N SER A 125 17.60 -3.28 2.17
CA SER A 125 18.05 -1.94 1.76
C SER A 125 16.95 -1.13 1.08
N SER A 126 16.09 -1.78 0.29
CA SER A 126 14.93 -1.12 -0.32
C SER A 126 13.84 -0.81 0.70
N LEU A 127 13.60 -1.68 1.69
CA LEU A 127 12.70 -1.40 2.80
C LEU A 127 13.20 -0.20 3.62
N ALA A 128 14.51 -0.15 3.92
CA ALA A 128 15.11 0.96 4.64
C ALA A 128 14.96 2.29 3.89
N PHE A 129 15.25 2.28 2.58
CA PHE A 129 14.98 3.45 1.73
C PHE A 129 13.51 3.86 1.81
N ALA A 130 12.59 2.92 1.60
CA ALA A 130 11.16 3.21 1.51
C ALA A 130 10.60 3.80 2.81
N LEU A 131 10.94 3.24 3.97
CA LEU A 131 10.48 3.75 5.26
C LEU A 131 11.08 5.11 5.60
N HIS A 132 12.41 5.29 5.42
CA HIS A 132 13.03 6.59 5.62
C HIS A 132 12.43 7.66 4.71
N HIS A 133 12.27 7.34 3.42
CA HIS A 133 11.69 8.27 2.44
C HIS A 133 10.23 8.59 2.75
N ALA A 134 9.47 7.60 3.18
CA ALA A 134 8.06 7.78 3.53
C ALA A 134 7.90 8.69 4.76
N VAL A 135 8.70 8.49 5.80
CA VAL A 135 8.69 9.35 7.00
C VAL A 135 9.15 10.78 6.65
N GLU A 136 10.28 10.93 5.95
CA GLU A 136 10.82 12.24 5.55
C GLU A 136 9.82 13.07 4.75
N HIS A 137 9.05 12.43 3.88
CA HIS A 137 8.11 13.10 2.98
C HIS A 137 6.64 13.02 3.41
N GLY A 138 6.34 12.59 4.64
CA GLY A 138 4.99 12.53 5.18
C GLY A 138 4.07 11.60 4.40
N MET A 139 4.60 10.50 3.86
CA MET A 139 3.78 9.48 3.19
C MET A 139 3.06 8.62 4.23
N LYS A 140 1.98 7.96 3.84
CA LYS A 140 1.14 7.20 4.78
C LYS A 140 1.35 5.71 4.71
N ARG A 141 1.90 5.18 3.61
CA ARG A 141 2.08 3.75 3.39
C ARG A 141 3.21 3.47 2.40
N VAL A 142 3.74 2.26 2.46
CA VAL A 142 4.69 1.72 1.48
C VAL A 142 4.01 0.56 0.76
N ILE A 143 4.08 0.56 -0.57
CA ILE A 143 3.51 -0.52 -1.40
C ILE A 143 4.66 -1.19 -2.15
N TYR A 144 4.81 -2.49 -1.92
CA TYR A 144 5.75 -3.35 -2.62
C TYR A 144 5.05 -4.11 -3.72
N VAL A 145 5.43 -3.90 -4.97
CA VAL A 145 4.87 -4.62 -6.11
C VAL A 145 5.89 -5.62 -6.63
N VAL A 146 5.54 -6.90 -6.59
CA VAL A 146 6.41 -8.01 -6.96
C VAL A 146 5.67 -8.95 -7.93
N PRO A 147 6.30 -9.40 -9.04
CA PRO A 147 5.58 -10.13 -10.09
C PRO A 147 5.30 -11.61 -9.78
N TYR A 148 5.91 -12.19 -8.73
CA TYR A 148 5.81 -13.62 -8.41
C TYR A 148 5.38 -13.84 -6.97
N THR A 149 4.37 -14.69 -6.74
CA THR A 149 3.82 -15.00 -5.42
C THR A 149 4.87 -15.51 -4.43
N SER A 150 5.72 -16.44 -4.85
CA SER A 150 6.79 -16.97 -3.99
C SER A 150 7.80 -15.91 -3.53
N ILE A 151 7.99 -14.84 -4.29
CA ILE A 151 8.85 -13.72 -3.89
C ILE A 151 8.08 -12.73 -3.01
N ILE A 152 6.76 -12.60 -3.21
CA ILE A 152 5.92 -11.83 -2.29
C ILE A 152 5.99 -12.44 -0.90
N GLU A 153 5.72 -13.75 -0.77
CA GLU A 153 5.78 -14.50 0.48
C GLU A 153 7.14 -14.34 1.18
N GLN A 154 8.24 -14.57 0.46
CA GLN A 154 9.60 -14.39 1.02
C GLN A 154 9.88 -12.96 1.51
N ASN A 155 9.43 -11.96 0.78
CA ASN A 155 9.60 -10.58 1.20
C ASN A 155 8.69 -10.23 2.38
N ALA A 156 7.45 -10.73 2.36
CA ALA A 156 6.50 -10.54 3.45
C ALA A 156 7.03 -11.12 4.76
N ASP A 157 7.61 -12.32 4.72
CA ASP A 157 8.24 -12.96 5.89
C ASP A 157 9.38 -12.11 6.46
N VAL A 158 10.26 -11.59 5.60
CA VAL A 158 11.34 -10.69 6.03
C VAL A 158 10.78 -9.40 6.63
N PHE A 159 9.71 -8.86 6.06
CA PHE A 159 9.11 -7.62 6.56
C PHE A 159 8.37 -7.86 7.89
N ARG A 160 7.67 -8.97 8.04
CA ARG A 160 7.02 -9.36 9.30
C ARG A 160 8.02 -9.52 10.44
N ASP A 161 9.16 -10.16 10.15
CA ASP A 161 10.26 -10.36 11.11
C ASP A 161 10.82 -9.04 11.65
N ILE A 162 10.79 -7.99 10.82
CA ILE A 162 11.32 -6.66 11.16
C ILE A 162 10.24 -5.74 11.74
N LEU A 163 9.06 -5.73 11.15
CA LEU A 163 8.03 -4.72 11.40
C LEU A 163 6.91 -5.20 12.32
N GLY A 164 6.77 -6.51 12.48
CA GLY A 164 5.63 -7.15 13.14
C GLY A 164 4.57 -7.59 12.12
N ASP A 165 3.93 -8.71 12.43
CA ASP A 165 2.99 -9.39 11.54
C ASP A 165 1.75 -8.52 11.23
N GLU A 166 1.30 -7.74 12.20
CA GLU A 166 0.17 -6.82 12.12
C GLU A 166 0.37 -5.64 11.15
N ASN A 167 1.62 -5.37 10.77
CA ASN A 167 1.98 -4.21 9.94
C ASN A 167 2.27 -4.58 8.47
N VAL A 168 2.21 -5.86 8.13
CA VAL A 168 2.51 -6.35 6.78
C VAL A 168 1.28 -7.02 6.19
N LEU A 169 0.68 -6.35 5.22
CA LEU A 169 -0.41 -6.91 4.44
C LEU A 169 0.15 -7.54 3.18
N GLU A 170 -0.17 -8.80 2.98
CA GLU A 170 0.11 -9.56 1.78
C GLU A 170 -1.16 -9.65 0.93
N HIS A 171 -1.05 -9.28 -0.34
CA HIS A 171 -2.19 -9.26 -1.25
C HIS A 171 -1.85 -9.93 -2.59
N HIS A 172 -2.34 -11.13 -2.80
CA HIS A 172 -2.26 -11.87 -4.05
C HIS A 172 -3.34 -12.97 -4.10
N SER A 173 -3.56 -13.55 -5.27
CA SER A 173 -4.64 -14.53 -5.50
C SER A 173 -4.55 -15.82 -4.68
N GLY A 174 -3.43 -16.12 -4.06
CA GLY A 174 -3.22 -17.32 -3.22
C GLY A 174 -3.40 -17.06 -1.71
N VAL A 175 -3.61 -15.83 -1.28
CA VAL A 175 -3.83 -15.54 0.14
C VAL A 175 -5.23 -15.98 0.53
N GLN A 176 -5.30 -16.90 1.49
CA GLN A 176 -6.54 -17.24 2.17
C GLN A 176 -6.55 -16.46 3.48
N PHE A 177 -7.44 -15.50 3.58
CA PHE A 177 -7.70 -14.83 4.86
C PHE A 177 -8.53 -15.79 5.71
N GLU A 178 -8.00 -16.20 6.86
CA GLU A 178 -8.74 -17.00 7.82
C GLU A 178 -9.86 -16.11 8.40
N ASN A 179 -11.08 -16.38 7.98
CA ASN A 179 -12.23 -15.85 8.69
C ASN A 179 -12.33 -16.61 10.01
N ASP A 180 -12.24 -15.90 11.11
CA ASP A 180 -12.57 -16.46 12.42
C ASP A 180 -14.07 -16.76 12.46
N GLU A 181 -14.45 -17.95 11.93
CA GLU A 181 -15.86 -18.39 11.84
C GLU A 181 -16.52 -18.49 13.22
N GLU A 182 -15.73 -18.66 14.30
CA GLU A 182 -16.26 -18.76 15.67
C GLU A 182 -16.76 -17.42 16.22
N ASN A 183 -16.24 -16.27 15.78
CA ASN A 183 -16.62 -14.96 16.30
C ASN A 183 -17.32 -14.05 15.28
N GLY A 184 -17.47 -14.48 14.03
CA GLY A 184 -18.12 -13.70 12.98
C GLY A 184 -17.41 -12.40 12.57
N ASN A 185 -16.19 -12.21 13.04
CA ASN A 185 -15.36 -11.04 12.71
C ASN A 185 -14.39 -11.42 11.58
N PRO A 186 -14.40 -10.71 10.46
CA PRO A 186 -13.40 -10.89 9.42
C PRO A 186 -12.03 -10.45 9.94
N ASP A 187 -10.98 -11.14 9.50
CA ASP A 187 -9.60 -10.75 9.79
C ASP A 187 -9.38 -9.26 9.42
N PRO A 188 -8.86 -8.42 10.33
CA PRO A 188 -8.53 -7.03 10.03
C PRO A 188 -7.64 -6.86 8.79
N LYS A 189 -6.81 -7.85 8.47
CA LYS A 189 -5.98 -7.89 7.25
C LYS A 189 -6.83 -8.11 5.99
N ALA A 190 -7.86 -8.93 6.06
CA ALA A 190 -8.81 -9.10 4.95
C ALA A 190 -9.50 -7.78 4.62
N LEU A 191 -9.99 -7.08 5.65
CA LEU A 191 -10.62 -5.76 5.50
C LEU A 191 -9.66 -4.69 4.97
N ALA A 192 -8.38 -4.77 5.30
CA ALA A 192 -7.37 -3.85 4.79
C ALA A 192 -6.96 -4.17 3.35
N ALA A 193 -7.07 -5.41 2.89
CA ALA A 193 -6.77 -5.84 1.54
C ALA A 193 -7.86 -5.42 0.52
N GLU A 194 -9.08 -5.24 0.98
CA GLU A 194 -10.23 -4.83 0.17
C GLU A 194 -10.29 -3.30 -0.07
N ASN A 195 -9.33 -2.53 0.47
CA ASN A 195 -9.21 -1.06 0.33
C ASN A 195 -7.88 -0.65 -0.29
#